data_abbf8408f4d9ccf0362dd580b790fbf0
#
_entry.id   abbf8408f4d9ccf0362dd580b790fbf0
#
_cell.length_a   1.000
_cell.length_b   1.000
_cell.length_c   1.000
_cell.angle_alpha   90.00
_cell.angle_beta   90.00
_cell.angle_gamma   90.00
#
_symmetry.space_group_name_H-M   'P 1'
#
loop_
_entity.id
_entity.type
_entity.pdbx_description
1 polymer ?
#
loop_
_entity_poly.entity_id
_entity_poly.type
_entity_poly.pdbx_seq_one_letter_code
_entity_poly.pdbx_strand_id
1 'polypeptide(L)'
;MDNAYTYDAVSNVLSVVNGASVPQSGKAGGQMAHTYTYDALYRLVSATGTYTGADNKTANYTLAMGYDNMHRITSKRQILTQNNVQFNGTLNAGYDLTYTYGTDAGKRFQLANVKDVNYHTEETPSESENVNNNHAYE
;
A
#
# COMPACT_ATOMS: atom_id res chain seq x y z
N MET A 1 16.53 13.35 12.68
CA MET A 1 15.30 12.56 12.45
C MET A 1 15.29 11.45 13.49
N ASP A 2 14.27 11.39 14.34
CA ASP A 2 14.20 10.45 15.46
C ASP A 2 13.12 9.41 15.13
N ASN A 3 13.55 8.24 14.66
CA ASN A 3 12.66 7.15 14.32
C ASN A 3 12.71 6.10 15.42
N ALA A 4 11.56 5.82 16.03
CA ALA A 4 11.36 4.73 16.97
C ALA A 4 10.81 3.50 16.24
N TYR A 5 11.39 2.34 16.53
CA TYR A 5 10.99 1.05 15.95
C TYR A 5 10.51 0.13 17.05
N THR A 6 9.48 -0.65 16.77
CA THR A 6 9.08 -1.79 17.60
C THR A 6 9.18 -3.10 16.80
N TYR A 7 9.47 -4.17 17.50
CA TYR A 7 9.70 -5.48 16.89
C TYR A 7 8.92 -6.56 17.64
N ASP A 8 8.59 -7.63 16.94
CA ASP A 8 8.11 -8.85 17.56
C ASP A 8 9.27 -9.71 18.12
N ALA A 9 8.94 -10.86 18.70
CA ALA A 9 9.93 -11.76 19.33
C ALA A 9 10.93 -12.38 18.33
N VAL A 10 10.66 -12.33 17.02
CA VAL A 10 11.52 -12.85 15.95
C VAL A 10 12.11 -11.73 15.08
N SER A 11 12.10 -10.50 15.61
CA SER A 11 12.70 -9.31 15.00
C SER A 11 12.02 -8.78 13.73
N ASN A 12 10.75 -9.14 13.47
CA ASN A 12 9.97 -8.44 12.47
C ASN A 12 9.60 -7.05 12.97
N VAL A 13 9.68 -6.05 12.10
CA VAL A 13 9.28 -4.66 12.44
C VAL A 13 7.77 -4.58 12.58
N LEU A 14 7.27 -4.24 13.76
CA LEU A 14 5.83 -4.03 14.00
C LEU A 14 5.41 -2.58 13.76
N SER A 15 6.26 -1.63 14.10
CA SER A 15 5.98 -0.22 13.84
C SER A 15 7.24 0.62 13.63
N VAL A 16 7.06 1.70 12.90
CA VAL A 16 8.03 2.79 12.76
C VAL A 16 7.31 4.10 13.01
N VAL A 17 7.78 4.88 13.96
CA VAL A 17 7.22 6.19 14.28
C VAL A 17 8.34 7.24 14.20
N ASN A 18 8.10 8.28 13.40
CA ASN A 18 8.96 9.45 13.38
C ASN A 18 8.47 10.44 14.45
N GLY A 19 9.30 10.68 15.46
CA GLY A 19 9.01 11.61 16.57
C GLY A 19 9.11 13.10 16.24
N ALA A 20 9.25 13.48 14.95
CA ALA A 20 9.28 14.88 14.55
C ALA A 20 8.00 15.60 14.97
N SER A 21 8.13 16.83 15.44
CA SER A 21 6.96 17.68 15.71
C SER A 21 6.25 18.05 14.41
N VAL A 22 4.93 18.26 14.49
CA VAL A 22 4.18 18.85 13.37
C VAL A 22 4.74 20.25 13.10
N PRO A 23 5.14 20.55 11.86
CA PRO A 23 5.75 21.83 11.53
C PRO A 23 4.74 22.98 11.62
N GLN A 24 5.26 24.19 11.80
CA GLN A 24 4.45 25.40 11.74
C GLN A 24 3.90 25.63 10.33
N SER A 25 2.83 26.45 10.24
CA SER A 25 2.22 26.85 8.98
C SER A 25 3.27 27.27 7.94
N GLY A 26 3.09 26.80 6.70
CA GLY A 26 3.97 27.09 5.58
C GLY A 26 5.34 26.37 5.61
N LYS A 27 5.63 25.55 6.60
CA LYS A 27 6.87 24.78 6.71
C LYS A 27 6.69 23.35 6.19
N ALA A 28 7.75 22.81 5.60
CA ALA A 28 7.80 21.42 5.13
C ALA A 28 8.12 20.45 6.29
N GLY A 29 7.76 19.18 6.12
CA GLY A 29 7.98 18.10 7.09
C GLY A 29 6.67 17.64 7.72
N GLY A 30 6.75 16.78 8.73
CA GLY A 30 5.59 16.25 9.45
C GLY A 30 5.90 14.97 10.19
N GLN A 31 4.94 14.51 10.96
CA GLN A 31 4.98 13.22 11.63
C GLN A 31 4.60 12.10 10.67
N MET A 32 5.25 10.97 10.80
CA MET A 32 4.92 9.75 10.08
C MET A 32 4.90 8.57 11.05
N ALA A 33 3.91 7.71 10.89
CA ALA A 33 3.83 6.45 11.62
C ALA A 33 3.42 5.33 10.66
N HIS A 34 4.04 4.16 10.83
CA HIS A 34 3.72 2.96 10.07
C HIS A 34 3.54 1.79 11.02
N THR A 35 2.58 0.91 10.73
CA THR A 35 2.40 -0.35 11.43
C THR A 35 2.33 -1.49 10.43
N TYR A 36 2.78 -2.67 10.85
CA TYR A 36 2.90 -3.86 10.01
C TYR A 36 2.35 -5.06 10.73
N THR A 37 1.70 -5.97 10.02
CA THR A 37 1.30 -7.27 10.53
C THR A 37 1.80 -8.38 9.62
N TYR A 38 2.08 -9.52 10.22
CA TYR A 38 2.65 -10.68 9.55
C TYR A 38 1.79 -11.91 9.80
N ASP A 39 1.84 -12.88 8.90
CA ASP A 39 1.23 -14.19 9.11
C ASP A 39 2.18 -15.12 9.91
N ALA A 40 1.73 -16.35 10.14
CA ALA A 40 2.51 -17.36 10.87
C ALA A 40 3.82 -17.76 10.17
N LEU A 41 3.98 -17.42 8.90
CA LEU A 41 5.18 -17.67 8.09
C LEU A 41 6.03 -16.39 7.94
N TYR A 42 5.76 -15.36 8.76
CA TYR A 42 6.45 -14.06 8.76
C TYR A 42 6.37 -13.29 7.45
N ARG A 43 5.31 -13.53 6.66
CA ARG A 43 5.04 -12.76 5.45
C ARG A 43 4.20 -11.54 5.81
N LEU A 44 4.47 -10.39 5.19
CA LEU A 44 3.71 -9.17 5.40
C LEU A 44 2.27 -9.36 4.91
N VAL A 45 1.29 -9.24 5.81
CA VAL A 45 -0.15 -9.34 5.50
C VAL A 45 -0.78 -7.99 5.37
N SER A 46 -0.43 -7.05 6.25
CA SER A 46 -0.95 -5.68 6.16
C SER A 46 0.07 -4.65 6.60
N ALA A 47 -0.09 -3.45 6.09
CA ALA A 47 0.59 -2.27 6.56
C ALA A 47 -0.39 -1.09 6.57
N THR A 48 -0.21 -0.20 7.55
CA THR A 48 -0.89 1.09 7.57
C THR A 48 0.13 2.18 7.77
N GLY A 49 -0.14 3.35 7.23
CA GLY A 49 0.71 4.50 7.45
C GLY A 49 -0.14 5.76 7.59
N THR A 50 0.35 6.67 8.40
CA THR A 50 -0.25 7.98 8.62
C THR A 50 0.81 9.07 8.48
N TYR A 51 0.41 10.20 7.96
CA TYR A 51 1.21 11.41 7.88
C TYR A 51 0.39 12.59 8.39
N THR A 52 1.02 13.43 9.19
CA THR A 52 0.44 14.68 9.68
C THR A 52 1.45 15.81 9.47
N GLY A 53 1.11 16.76 8.64
CA GLY A 53 1.92 17.94 8.32
C GLY A 53 1.28 19.23 8.82
N ALA A 54 1.91 20.36 8.47
CA ALA A 54 1.35 21.69 8.72
C ALA A 54 0.03 21.90 7.94
N ASP A 55 -0.74 22.89 8.35
CA ASP A 55 -1.92 23.40 7.63
C ASP A 55 -2.98 22.32 7.34
N ASN A 56 -3.21 21.42 8.30
CA ASN A 56 -4.14 20.30 8.19
C ASN A 56 -3.82 19.35 7.02
N LYS A 57 -2.56 19.26 6.61
CA LYS A 57 -2.11 18.27 5.64
C LYS A 57 -2.02 16.91 6.30
N THR A 58 -2.80 15.97 5.81
CA THR A 58 -2.81 14.59 6.29
C THR A 58 -2.78 13.62 5.14
N ALA A 59 -2.15 12.48 5.36
CA ALA A 59 -2.26 11.34 4.45
C ALA A 59 -2.32 10.04 5.26
N ASN A 60 -3.02 9.06 4.73
CA ASN A 60 -3.01 7.72 5.27
C ASN A 60 -3.06 6.70 4.14
N TYR A 61 -2.48 5.54 4.38
CA TYR A 61 -2.64 4.41 3.49
C TYR A 61 -2.90 3.12 4.28
N THR A 62 -3.56 2.20 3.61
CA THR A 62 -3.68 0.81 4.04
C THR A 62 -3.19 -0.09 2.92
N LEU A 63 -2.41 -1.10 3.26
CA LEU A 63 -1.95 -2.16 2.38
C LEU A 63 -2.42 -3.49 2.93
N ALA A 64 -2.98 -4.34 2.07
CA ALA A 64 -3.29 -5.73 2.37
C ALA A 64 -2.67 -6.64 1.31
N MET A 65 -2.10 -7.76 1.72
CA MET A 65 -1.47 -8.75 0.85
C MET A 65 -2.01 -10.14 1.14
N GLY A 66 -2.27 -10.89 0.08
CA GLY A 66 -2.67 -12.30 0.14
C GLY A 66 -1.64 -13.20 -0.52
N TYR A 67 -1.54 -14.43 -0.01
CA TYR A 67 -0.60 -15.44 -0.47
C TYR A 67 -1.30 -16.78 -0.64
N ASP A 68 -0.77 -17.62 -1.51
CA ASP A 68 -1.17 -19.01 -1.63
C ASP A 68 -0.23 -19.96 -0.87
N ASN A 69 -0.52 -21.25 -0.93
CA ASN A 69 0.26 -22.29 -0.27
C ASN A 69 1.68 -22.47 -0.84
N MET A 70 1.98 -21.88 -1.99
CA MET A 70 3.30 -21.88 -2.63
C MET A 70 4.08 -20.59 -2.34
N HIS A 71 3.62 -19.78 -1.37
CA HIS A 71 4.19 -18.49 -0.99
C HIS A 71 4.17 -17.42 -2.10
N ARG A 72 3.32 -17.60 -3.13
CA ARG A 72 3.15 -16.60 -4.19
C ARG A 72 2.14 -15.56 -3.75
N ILE A 73 2.36 -14.31 -4.14
CA ILE A 73 1.39 -13.24 -3.91
C ILE A 73 0.18 -13.47 -4.80
N THR A 74 -1.02 -13.55 -4.23
CA THR A 74 -2.29 -13.71 -4.96
C THR A 74 -3.07 -12.41 -5.04
N SER A 75 -2.89 -11.53 -4.07
CA SER A 75 -3.53 -10.22 -4.06
C SER A 75 -2.65 -9.17 -3.38
N LYS A 76 -2.78 -7.93 -3.85
CA LYS A 76 -2.16 -6.75 -3.23
C LYS A 76 -3.10 -5.57 -3.40
N ARG A 77 -3.61 -5.03 -2.31
CA ARG A 77 -4.51 -3.90 -2.32
C ARG A 77 -3.91 -2.75 -1.51
N GLN A 78 -3.86 -1.57 -2.09
CA GLN A 78 -3.47 -0.36 -1.38
C GLN A 78 -4.52 0.72 -1.61
N ILE A 79 -4.91 1.39 -0.54
CA ILE A 79 -5.76 2.58 -0.57
C ILE A 79 -4.97 3.70 0.10
N LEU A 80 -4.88 4.83 -0.60
CA LEU A 80 -4.25 6.06 -0.14
C LEU A 80 -5.30 7.16 -0.11
N THR A 81 -5.38 7.89 0.99
CA THR A 81 -6.15 9.12 1.12
C THR A 81 -5.25 10.24 1.55
N GLN A 82 -5.29 11.36 0.83
CA GLN A 82 -4.55 12.59 1.14
C GLN A 82 -5.52 13.76 1.28
N ASN A 83 -5.29 14.60 2.28
CA ASN A 83 -6.05 15.83 2.48
C ASN A 83 -5.07 17.01 2.48
N ASN A 84 -5.33 17.99 1.61
CA ASN A 84 -4.57 19.24 1.50
C ASN A 84 -3.06 19.06 1.25
N VAL A 85 -2.60 17.91 0.77
CA VAL A 85 -1.18 17.63 0.52
C VAL A 85 -0.75 18.12 -0.84
N GLN A 86 -1.40 17.65 -1.90
CA GLN A 86 -1.10 18.06 -3.28
C GLN A 86 -1.90 19.28 -3.73
N PHE A 87 -3.14 19.38 -3.27
CA PHE A 87 -4.05 20.51 -3.54
C PHE A 87 -5.00 20.71 -2.36
N ASN A 88 -5.75 21.78 -2.36
CA ASN A 88 -6.80 22.00 -1.35
C ASN A 88 -7.99 21.08 -1.63
N GLY A 89 -8.10 20.01 -0.85
CA GLY A 89 -9.12 18.99 -0.99
C GLY A 89 -8.60 17.60 -0.68
N THR A 90 -9.42 16.62 -0.97
CA THR A 90 -9.13 15.19 -0.71
C THR A 90 -8.79 14.49 -2.02
N LEU A 91 -7.66 13.79 -2.03
CA LEU A 91 -7.28 12.86 -3.10
C LEU A 91 -7.37 11.44 -2.56
N ASN A 92 -8.10 10.59 -3.30
CA ASN A 92 -8.10 9.15 -3.09
C ASN A 92 -7.40 8.47 -4.26
N ALA A 93 -6.45 7.60 -3.95
CA ALA A 93 -5.72 6.82 -4.94
C ALA A 93 -5.49 5.41 -4.41
N GLY A 94 -5.20 4.47 -5.29
CA GLY A 94 -4.89 3.12 -4.88
C GLY A 94 -4.95 2.13 -6.01
N TYR A 95 -4.72 0.88 -5.66
CA TYR A 95 -4.83 -0.26 -6.56
C TYR A 95 -5.38 -1.47 -5.81
N ASP A 96 -5.99 -2.39 -6.56
CA ASP A 96 -6.46 -3.68 -6.05
C ASP A 96 -6.05 -4.75 -7.05
N LEU A 97 -4.86 -5.30 -6.85
CA LEU A 97 -4.21 -6.20 -7.77
C LEU A 97 -4.53 -7.66 -7.44
N THR A 98 -4.94 -8.41 -8.44
CA THR A 98 -5.06 -9.86 -8.40
C THR A 98 -4.01 -10.48 -9.31
N TYR A 99 -3.27 -11.45 -8.79
CA TYR A 99 -2.19 -12.16 -9.48
C TYR A 99 -2.63 -13.57 -9.82
N THR A 100 -2.46 -13.97 -11.08
CA THR A 100 -2.74 -15.31 -11.56
C THR A 100 -1.48 -15.94 -12.11
N TYR A 101 -1.24 -17.20 -11.80
CA TYR A 101 -0.05 -17.94 -12.20
C TYR A 101 -0.37 -19.06 -13.18
N GLY A 102 0.64 -19.51 -13.91
CA GLY A 102 0.52 -20.61 -14.87
C GLY A 102 0.10 -21.92 -14.21
N THR A 103 -0.70 -22.71 -14.91
CA THR A 103 -1.21 -24.01 -14.46
C THR A 103 -0.43 -25.17 -15.04
N ASP A 104 0.29 -24.97 -16.16
CA ASP A 104 1.03 -26.00 -16.86
C ASP A 104 2.24 -26.47 -16.07
N ALA A 105 2.65 -27.71 -16.30
CA ALA A 105 3.87 -28.26 -15.74
C ALA A 105 5.08 -27.41 -16.15
N GLY A 106 5.87 -26.95 -15.16
CA GLY A 106 7.01 -26.07 -15.37
C GLY A 106 6.68 -24.57 -15.37
N LYS A 107 5.40 -24.17 -15.46
CA LYS A 107 4.97 -22.75 -15.45
C LYS A 107 4.30 -22.32 -14.14
N ARG A 108 4.27 -23.16 -13.11
CA ARG A 108 3.52 -22.91 -11.85
C ARG A 108 4.00 -21.69 -11.06
N PHE A 109 5.23 -21.26 -11.26
CA PHE A 109 5.78 -20.03 -10.64
C PHE A 109 5.82 -18.86 -11.61
N GLN A 110 5.44 -19.06 -12.84
CA GLN A 110 5.39 -18.01 -13.84
C GLN A 110 4.11 -17.19 -13.66
N LEU A 111 4.25 -15.89 -13.54
CA LEU A 111 3.12 -14.98 -13.52
C LEU A 111 2.43 -15.02 -14.90
N ALA A 112 1.13 -15.31 -14.90
CA ALA A 112 0.33 -15.35 -16.12
C ALA A 112 -0.45 -14.05 -16.34
N ASN A 113 -0.96 -13.44 -15.26
CA ASN A 113 -1.77 -12.24 -15.35
C ASN A 113 -1.73 -11.43 -14.06
N VAL A 114 -1.78 -10.11 -14.20
CA VAL A 114 -2.07 -9.16 -13.11
C VAL A 114 -3.24 -8.30 -13.55
N LYS A 115 -4.27 -8.23 -12.75
CA LYS A 115 -5.46 -7.40 -12.98
C LYS A 115 -5.62 -6.41 -11.84
N ASP A 116 -5.76 -5.13 -12.18
CA ASP A 116 -6.18 -4.09 -11.24
C ASP A 116 -7.69 -3.85 -11.38
N VAL A 117 -8.43 -4.07 -10.31
CA VAL A 117 -9.89 -3.89 -10.28
C VAL A 117 -10.31 -2.58 -9.61
N ASN A 118 -9.36 -1.80 -9.08
CA ASN A 118 -9.63 -0.54 -8.40
C ASN A 118 -8.65 0.55 -8.86
N TYR A 119 -8.64 0.80 -10.16
CA TYR A 119 -7.79 1.84 -10.72
C TYR A 119 -8.41 3.22 -10.50
N HIS A 120 -7.75 4.04 -9.70
CA HIS A 120 -8.10 5.44 -9.49
C HIS A 120 -6.95 6.34 -9.97
N THR A 121 -7.25 7.21 -10.91
CA THR A 121 -6.41 8.36 -11.26
C THR A 121 -7.11 9.65 -10.87
N GLU A 122 -6.42 10.78 -10.94
CA GLU A 122 -7.02 12.10 -10.75
C GLU A 122 -8.16 12.36 -11.75
N GLU A 123 -8.12 11.74 -12.92
CA GLU A 123 -9.14 11.83 -13.96
C GLU A 123 -10.27 10.81 -13.78
N THR A 124 -10.17 9.95 -12.77
CA THR A 124 -11.18 8.96 -12.37
C THR A 124 -11.90 8.32 -13.56
N PRO A 125 -11.26 7.40 -14.29
CA PRO A 125 -11.95 6.71 -15.38
C PRO A 125 -13.16 5.94 -14.83
N SER A 126 -14.19 5.77 -15.63
CA SER A 126 -15.34 4.96 -15.28
C SER A 126 -14.92 3.50 -15.03
N GLU A 127 -15.73 2.72 -14.29
CA GLU A 127 -15.45 1.28 -14.06
C GLU A 127 -15.26 0.51 -15.37
N SER A 128 -15.92 0.92 -16.45
CA SER A 128 -15.77 0.32 -17.77
C SER A 128 -14.39 0.53 -18.39
N GLU A 129 -13.66 1.56 -17.99
CA GLU A 129 -12.31 1.86 -18.47
C GLU A 129 -11.23 1.09 -17.69
N ASN A 130 -11.57 0.56 -16.52
CA ASN A 130 -10.67 -0.27 -15.70
C ASN A 130 -10.33 -1.63 -16.34
N VAL A 131 -11.06 -2.06 -17.35
CA VAL A 131 -10.77 -3.31 -18.09
C VAL A 131 -9.38 -3.31 -18.75
N ASN A 132 -8.82 -2.14 -19.00
CA ASN A 132 -7.49 -1.99 -19.59
C ASN A 132 -6.34 -2.24 -18.61
N ASN A 133 -6.62 -2.39 -17.32
CA ASN A 133 -5.63 -2.69 -16.29
C ASN A 133 -5.42 -4.21 -16.08
N ASN A 134 -5.60 -4.96 -17.13
CA ASN A 134 -5.41 -6.40 -17.16
C ASN A 134 -4.17 -6.73 -17.96
N HIS A 135 -3.09 -7.12 -17.30
CA HIS A 135 -1.81 -7.43 -17.92
C HIS A 135 -1.58 -8.95 -17.94
N ALA A 136 -1.52 -9.52 -19.15
CA ALA A 136 -1.14 -10.91 -19.37
C ALA A 136 0.36 -11.02 -19.64
N TYR A 137 0.97 -12.09 -19.18
CA TYR A 137 2.38 -12.42 -19.37
C TYR A 137 2.50 -13.76 -20.10
N GLU A 138 3.31 -13.80 -21.14
CA GLU A 138 3.58 -15.01 -21.95
C GLU A 138 4.77 -15.82 -21.39
#